data_2818eadba6177519d6916dd11300079a
#
_entry.id   2818eadba6177519d6916dd11300079a
#
_cell.length_a   1.000
_cell.length_b   1.000
_cell.length_c   1.000
_cell.angle_alpha   90.00
_cell.angle_beta   90.00
_cell.angle_gamma   90.00
#
_symmetry.space_group_name_H-M   'P 1'
#
loop_
_entity.id
_entity.type
_entity.pdbx_description
1 polymer ?
#
loop_
_entity_poly.entity_id
_entity_poly.type
_entity_poly.pdbx_seq_one_letter_code
_entity_poly.pdbx_strand_id
1 'polypeptide(L)'
;MANKLSVAFIGTGIMGAPIAGHILDAGYPVTVNNRTKSKAAALIERGAVWADTPADAVANADVVFTMVGYPSEVEELYLAGDGLLACTKPGAVLIDLTTSSPELARDIAEAAQVSGRMAFDCPVTGGESGAIAGTLTAIVGATENDIAPVRDILSTFAANICCFDGAGKGQAAKLANQVSLGACMVGMADALAFAELSGLDLEKTRQMILGGTGKSGAMESLAPKALDGDYKPGFMVEHFIKDLRLALAYADDRELALPGADVAFTLYDMLDAIGGAKLGTQAITVLYKEEADAIAAGLDWSQYRPEEHGAHEEGCGCGEHGEDHECGCGHHYGEDHECCGGHGHDDGHECCCGHHHGE
;
A
#
# COMPACT_ATOMS: atom_id res chain seq x y z
N MET A 1 -15.11 29.85 -25.40
CA MET A 1 -14.53 28.62 -24.85
C MET A 1 -15.10 28.46 -23.44
N ALA A 2 -15.68 27.33 -23.11
CA ALA A 2 -16.13 27.11 -21.73
C ALA A 2 -14.92 27.21 -20.81
N ASN A 3 -15.10 27.90 -19.68
CA ASN A 3 -14.04 28.04 -18.68
C ASN A 3 -13.77 26.66 -18.09
N LYS A 4 -12.53 26.12 -18.23
CA LYS A 4 -12.17 24.83 -17.65
C LYS A 4 -12.19 24.91 -16.13
N LEU A 5 -12.53 23.81 -15.46
CA LEU A 5 -12.51 23.68 -14.02
C LEU A 5 -11.08 23.95 -13.49
N SER A 6 -10.99 24.67 -12.38
CA SER A 6 -9.73 24.89 -11.67
C SER A 6 -9.39 23.68 -10.81
N VAL A 7 -8.14 23.21 -10.91
CA VAL A 7 -7.67 21.99 -10.24
C VAL A 7 -6.62 22.35 -9.20
N ALA A 8 -6.77 21.85 -7.98
CA ALA A 8 -5.69 21.78 -7.00
C ALA A 8 -5.14 20.36 -6.93
N PHE A 9 -3.82 20.22 -6.85
CA PHE A 9 -3.16 18.92 -6.72
C PHE A 9 -2.19 18.93 -5.54
N ILE A 10 -2.48 18.14 -4.53
CA ILE A 10 -1.70 18.03 -3.30
C ILE A 10 -0.90 16.72 -3.33
N GLY A 11 0.42 16.83 -3.28
CA GLY A 11 1.31 15.66 -3.32
C GLY A 11 1.87 15.39 -4.73
N THR A 12 3.01 16.02 -5.06
CA THR A 12 3.74 15.88 -6.33
C THR A 12 4.93 14.92 -6.18
N GLY A 13 4.66 13.73 -5.63
CA GLY A 13 5.64 12.63 -5.56
C GLY A 13 5.81 11.90 -6.89
N ILE A 14 6.37 10.67 -6.83
CA ILE A 14 6.65 9.82 -8.00
C ILE A 14 5.42 9.65 -8.89
N MET A 15 4.26 9.41 -8.28
CA MET A 15 3.00 9.23 -9.00
C MET A 15 2.26 10.55 -9.27
N GLY A 16 2.22 11.45 -8.26
CA GLY A 16 1.41 12.65 -8.35
C GLY A 16 1.94 13.67 -9.35
N ALA A 17 3.27 13.81 -9.50
CA ALA A 17 3.83 14.76 -10.44
C ALA A 17 3.45 14.47 -11.92
N PRO A 18 3.60 13.24 -12.45
CA PRO A 18 3.15 12.93 -13.81
C PRO A 18 1.64 13.05 -13.97
N ILE A 19 0.82 12.65 -12.98
CA ILE A 19 -0.64 12.80 -13.03
C ILE A 19 -1.02 14.29 -13.14
N ALA A 20 -0.51 15.14 -12.24
CA ALA A 20 -0.72 16.59 -12.31
C ALA A 20 -0.23 17.19 -13.65
N GLY A 21 0.85 16.63 -14.19
CA GLY A 21 1.39 16.99 -15.50
C GLY A 21 0.42 16.75 -16.66
N HIS A 22 -0.24 15.60 -16.70
CA HIS A 22 -1.24 15.29 -17.70
C HIS A 22 -2.47 16.22 -17.62
N ILE A 23 -2.91 16.54 -16.41
CA ILE A 23 -4.01 17.49 -16.19
C ILE A 23 -3.62 18.88 -16.72
N LEU A 24 -2.39 19.32 -16.43
CA LEU A 24 -1.85 20.60 -16.88
C LEU A 24 -1.73 20.64 -18.41
N ASP A 25 -1.18 19.60 -19.06
CA ASP A 25 -1.03 19.48 -20.52
C ASP A 25 -2.40 19.47 -21.25
N ALA A 26 -3.42 18.91 -20.61
CA ALA A 26 -4.78 19.00 -21.09
C ALA A 26 -5.37 20.42 -21.00
N GLY A 27 -4.60 21.40 -20.44
CA GLY A 27 -4.94 22.82 -20.38
C GLY A 27 -5.88 23.20 -19.25
N TYR A 28 -5.96 22.42 -18.18
CA TYR A 28 -6.64 22.83 -16.95
C TYR A 28 -5.75 23.77 -16.14
N PRO A 29 -6.29 24.83 -15.51
CA PRO A 29 -5.53 25.61 -14.53
C PRO A 29 -5.21 24.72 -13.32
N VAL A 30 -3.92 24.49 -13.04
CA VAL A 30 -3.47 23.63 -11.94
C VAL A 30 -2.70 24.42 -10.90
N THR A 31 -3.14 24.36 -9.65
CA THR A 31 -2.41 24.81 -8.48
C THR A 31 -1.84 23.60 -7.76
N VAL A 32 -0.55 23.62 -7.43
CA VAL A 32 0.14 22.48 -6.79
C VAL A 32 0.67 22.87 -5.42
N ASN A 33 0.58 21.92 -4.49
CA ASN A 33 1.25 21.97 -3.20
C ASN A 33 1.94 20.64 -2.92
N ASN A 34 3.07 20.68 -2.26
CA ASN A 34 3.80 19.51 -1.80
C ASN A 34 4.71 19.90 -0.62
N ARG A 35 4.93 19.00 0.33
CA ARG A 35 5.85 19.22 1.46
C ARG A 35 7.24 19.69 1.02
N THR A 36 7.73 19.21 -0.12
CA THR A 36 9.03 19.58 -0.70
C THR A 36 8.81 20.27 -2.04
N LYS A 37 8.96 21.60 -2.07
CA LYS A 37 8.70 22.45 -3.26
C LYS A 37 9.48 22.01 -4.51
N SER A 38 10.73 21.57 -4.33
CA SER A 38 11.56 21.13 -5.46
C SER A 38 10.97 19.95 -6.26
N LYS A 39 10.12 19.12 -5.65
CA LYS A 39 9.41 18.03 -6.35
C LYS A 39 8.33 18.54 -7.31
N ALA A 40 7.89 19.79 -7.15
CA ALA A 40 6.93 20.43 -8.04
C ALA A 40 7.61 21.35 -9.10
N ALA A 41 8.93 21.49 -9.10
CA ALA A 41 9.65 22.45 -9.94
C ALA A 41 9.30 22.32 -11.43
N ALA A 42 9.33 21.09 -11.98
CA ALA A 42 9.01 20.85 -13.37
C ALA A 42 7.54 21.20 -13.74
N LEU A 43 6.60 21.03 -12.81
CA LEU A 43 5.21 21.44 -13.02
C LEU A 43 5.06 22.95 -13.02
N ILE A 44 5.77 23.63 -12.12
CA ILE A 44 5.78 25.11 -12.02
C ILE A 44 6.38 25.72 -13.30
N GLU A 45 7.50 25.17 -13.80
CA GLU A 45 8.11 25.60 -15.07
C GLU A 45 7.17 25.43 -16.28
N ARG A 46 6.27 24.43 -16.21
CA ARG A 46 5.25 24.16 -17.23
C ARG A 46 3.98 25.00 -17.06
N GLY A 47 3.91 25.85 -16.04
CA GLY A 47 2.81 26.79 -15.82
C GLY A 47 1.84 26.45 -14.69
N ALA A 48 2.12 25.44 -13.86
CA ALA A 48 1.36 25.22 -12.64
C ALA A 48 1.64 26.33 -11.61
N VAL A 49 0.63 26.72 -10.85
CA VAL A 49 0.78 27.70 -9.78
C VAL A 49 1.21 26.99 -8.50
N TRP A 50 2.23 27.50 -7.84
CA TRP A 50 2.63 27.01 -6.53
C TRP A 50 1.79 27.67 -5.43
N ALA A 51 1.32 26.89 -4.45
CA ALA A 51 0.75 27.36 -3.19
C ALA A 51 1.62 26.88 -2.01
N ASP A 52 1.86 27.75 -1.03
CA ASP A 52 2.72 27.41 0.11
C ASP A 52 2.05 26.49 1.12
N THR A 53 0.71 26.50 1.18
CA THR A 53 -0.09 25.58 2.03
C THR A 53 -1.11 24.83 1.22
N PRO A 54 -1.56 23.63 1.70
CA PRO A 54 -2.71 22.93 1.11
C PRO A 54 -3.96 23.81 1.08
N ALA A 55 -4.24 24.55 2.16
CA ALA A 55 -5.38 25.46 2.26
C ALA A 55 -5.38 26.52 1.14
N ASP A 56 -4.24 27.16 0.89
CA ASP A 56 -4.11 28.15 -0.19
C ASP A 56 -4.33 27.51 -1.57
N ALA A 57 -3.86 26.27 -1.75
CA ALA A 57 -4.00 25.56 -3.02
C ALA A 57 -5.47 25.30 -3.36
N VAL A 58 -6.29 24.94 -2.36
CA VAL A 58 -7.66 24.47 -2.57
C VAL A 58 -8.74 25.55 -2.47
N ALA A 59 -8.42 26.74 -1.92
CA ALA A 59 -9.40 27.77 -1.60
C ALA A 59 -10.35 28.14 -2.76
N ASN A 60 -9.85 28.13 -3.99
CA ASN A 60 -10.63 28.49 -5.19
C ASN A 60 -10.79 27.32 -6.18
N ALA A 61 -10.34 26.11 -5.81
CA ALA A 61 -10.39 24.96 -6.70
C ALA A 61 -11.83 24.42 -6.87
N ASP A 62 -12.16 24.04 -8.10
CA ASP A 62 -13.39 23.29 -8.41
C ASP A 62 -13.19 21.80 -8.13
N VAL A 63 -11.97 21.30 -8.38
CA VAL A 63 -11.59 19.91 -8.19
C VAL A 63 -10.26 19.84 -7.43
N VAL A 64 -10.20 18.99 -6.43
CA VAL A 64 -9.00 18.77 -5.62
C VAL A 64 -8.57 17.32 -5.76
N PHE A 65 -7.33 17.10 -6.15
CA PHE A 65 -6.70 15.79 -6.10
C PHE A 65 -5.67 15.73 -4.98
N THR A 66 -5.64 14.59 -4.28
CA THR A 66 -4.63 14.31 -3.27
C THR A 66 -3.89 13.02 -3.59
N MET A 67 -2.58 12.98 -3.37
CA MET A 67 -1.77 11.79 -3.51
C MET A 67 -0.59 11.85 -2.53
N VAL A 68 -0.83 11.35 -1.31
CA VAL A 68 0.13 11.34 -0.20
C VAL A 68 0.59 9.90 0.13
N GLY A 69 1.36 9.72 1.19
CA GLY A 69 2.00 8.42 1.46
C GLY A 69 1.15 7.45 2.28
N TYR A 70 0.45 7.96 3.31
CA TYR A 70 -0.14 7.14 4.36
C TYR A 70 -1.57 7.56 4.70
N PRO A 71 -2.41 6.63 5.24
CA PRO A 71 -3.77 6.95 5.69
C PRO A 71 -3.83 8.09 6.72
N SER A 72 -2.88 8.14 7.66
CA SER A 72 -2.80 9.21 8.65
C SER A 72 -2.57 10.59 8.03
N GLU A 73 -1.77 10.67 6.96
CA GLU A 73 -1.60 11.92 6.21
C GLU A 73 -2.88 12.32 5.47
N VAL A 74 -3.65 11.34 4.97
CA VAL A 74 -4.98 11.60 4.34
C VAL A 74 -5.96 12.10 5.39
N GLU A 75 -6.04 11.44 6.53
CA GLU A 75 -6.92 11.83 7.63
C GLU A 75 -6.65 13.26 8.11
N GLU A 76 -5.39 13.57 8.43
CA GLU A 76 -4.97 14.91 8.83
C GLU A 76 -5.29 15.94 7.74
N LEU A 77 -4.95 15.64 6.48
CA LEU A 77 -5.14 16.55 5.37
C LEU A 77 -6.62 16.88 5.13
N TYR A 78 -7.53 15.91 5.27
CA TYR A 78 -8.96 16.12 4.99
C TYR A 78 -9.74 16.59 6.20
N LEU A 79 -9.51 16.01 7.39
CA LEU A 79 -10.40 16.08 8.55
C LEU A 79 -9.89 17.01 9.66
N ALA A 80 -8.65 17.52 9.59
CA ALA A 80 -8.18 18.52 10.55
C ALA A 80 -9.06 19.79 10.52
N GLY A 81 -9.06 20.55 11.59
CA GLY A 81 -9.87 21.78 11.71
C GLY A 81 -9.59 22.83 10.63
N ASP A 82 -8.38 22.83 10.06
CA ASP A 82 -7.94 23.62 8.91
C ASP A 82 -7.66 22.74 7.68
N GLY A 83 -8.21 21.54 7.66
CA GLY A 83 -8.07 20.57 6.58
C GLY A 83 -8.81 20.95 5.30
N LEU A 84 -8.68 20.13 4.27
CA LEU A 84 -9.23 20.40 2.95
C LEU A 84 -10.76 20.61 2.97
N LEU A 85 -11.49 19.84 3.79
CA LEU A 85 -12.93 19.99 3.92
C LEU A 85 -13.34 21.34 4.53
N ALA A 86 -12.51 21.94 5.36
CA ALA A 86 -12.77 23.28 5.90
C ALA A 86 -12.40 24.40 4.90
N CYS A 87 -11.33 24.20 4.11
CA CYS A 87 -10.72 25.24 3.29
C CYS A 87 -11.23 25.28 1.84
N THR A 88 -11.83 24.21 1.31
CA THR A 88 -12.40 24.20 -0.05
C THR A 88 -13.74 24.92 -0.09
N LYS A 89 -14.05 25.52 -1.24
CA LYS A 89 -15.35 26.17 -1.46
C LYS A 89 -16.49 25.12 -1.52
N PRO A 90 -17.73 25.51 -1.18
CA PRO A 90 -18.91 24.66 -1.39
C PRO A 90 -19.05 24.25 -2.86
N GLY A 91 -19.46 23.00 -3.10
CA GLY A 91 -19.62 22.42 -4.44
C GLY A 91 -18.30 21.92 -5.06
N ALA A 92 -17.16 22.04 -4.36
CA ALA A 92 -15.91 21.43 -4.82
C ALA A 92 -16.00 19.90 -4.76
N VAL A 93 -15.27 19.24 -5.68
CA VAL A 93 -15.11 17.79 -5.73
C VAL A 93 -13.70 17.43 -5.29
N LEU A 94 -13.59 16.63 -4.23
CA LEU A 94 -12.32 16.17 -3.68
C LEU A 94 -12.11 14.69 -4.03
N ILE A 95 -10.94 14.35 -4.56
CA ILE A 95 -10.62 13.04 -5.11
C ILE A 95 -9.28 12.57 -4.51
N ASP A 96 -9.34 11.55 -3.66
CA ASP A 96 -8.13 10.98 -3.08
C ASP A 96 -7.61 9.82 -3.95
N LEU A 97 -6.40 10.00 -4.51
CA LEU A 97 -5.69 9.00 -5.30
C LEU A 97 -4.80 8.10 -4.44
N THR A 98 -4.67 8.40 -3.14
CA THR A 98 -3.85 7.65 -2.19
C THR A 98 -4.46 6.29 -1.93
N THR A 99 -3.63 5.24 -1.85
CA THR A 99 -4.09 3.95 -1.29
C THR A 99 -4.19 4.08 0.23
N SER A 100 -5.43 3.98 0.74
CA SER A 100 -5.80 4.22 2.13
C SER A 100 -6.84 3.20 2.63
N SER A 101 -7.43 3.41 3.81
CA SER A 101 -8.46 2.49 4.33
C SER A 101 -9.83 2.78 3.72
N PRO A 102 -10.64 1.74 3.46
CA PRO A 102 -12.02 1.92 3.03
C PRO A 102 -12.89 2.67 4.06
N GLU A 103 -12.59 2.51 5.34
CA GLU A 103 -13.27 3.18 6.44
C GLU A 103 -13.03 4.70 6.38
N LEU A 104 -11.76 5.10 6.34
CA LEU A 104 -11.39 6.51 6.24
C LEU A 104 -12.00 7.19 5.00
N ALA A 105 -12.03 6.48 3.88
CA ALA A 105 -12.66 7.00 2.66
C ALA A 105 -14.16 7.25 2.84
N ARG A 106 -14.87 6.40 3.58
CA ARG A 106 -16.29 6.62 3.94
C ARG A 106 -16.45 7.83 4.86
N ASP A 107 -15.64 7.92 5.90
CA ASP A 107 -15.70 9.03 6.86
C ASP A 107 -15.47 10.38 6.17
N ILE A 108 -14.50 10.44 5.25
CA ILE A 108 -14.23 11.63 4.44
C ILE A 108 -15.42 11.97 3.54
N ALA A 109 -16.03 10.99 2.88
CA ALA A 109 -17.18 11.21 2.01
C ALA A 109 -18.40 11.73 2.78
N GLU A 110 -18.68 11.16 3.96
CA GLU A 110 -19.75 11.61 4.84
C GLU A 110 -19.51 13.05 5.34
N ALA A 111 -18.31 13.35 5.81
CA ALA A 111 -17.93 14.69 6.25
C ALA A 111 -18.01 15.73 5.11
N ALA A 112 -17.62 15.34 3.90
CA ALA A 112 -17.74 16.18 2.71
C ALA A 112 -19.21 16.49 2.40
N GLN A 113 -20.08 15.49 2.44
CA GLN A 113 -21.53 15.67 2.18
C GLN A 113 -22.16 16.62 3.18
N VAL A 114 -21.88 16.49 4.48
CA VAL A 114 -22.36 17.39 5.54
C VAL A 114 -21.94 18.84 5.28
N SER A 115 -20.75 19.03 4.72
CA SER A 115 -20.20 20.36 4.43
C SER A 115 -20.53 20.89 3.02
N GLY A 116 -21.46 20.25 2.29
CA GLY A 116 -21.91 20.67 0.96
C GLY A 116 -20.86 20.48 -0.13
N ARG A 117 -19.99 19.49 0.01
CA ARG A 117 -18.94 19.08 -0.93
C ARG A 117 -19.16 17.63 -1.34
N MET A 118 -18.46 17.20 -2.37
CA MET A 118 -18.36 15.79 -2.75
C MET A 118 -16.92 15.33 -2.53
N ALA A 119 -16.74 14.19 -1.89
CA ALA A 119 -15.45 13.51 -1.85
C ALA A 119 -15.61 12.03 -2.18
N PHE A 120 -14.66 11.47 -2.90
CA PHE A 120 -14.59 10.04 -3.17
C PHE A 120 -13.15 9.55 -3.31
N ASP A 121 -12.95 8.31 -2.98
CA ASP A 121 -11.71 7.58 -3.15
C ASP A 121 -11.53 7.15 -4.60
N CYS A 122 -10.32 7.34 -5.10
CA CYS A 122 -9.95 7.00 -6.48
C CYS A 122 -8.51 6.52 -6.58
N PRO A 123 -8.10 5.50 -5.79
CA PRO A 123 -6.75 4.98 -5.93
C PRO A 123 -6.50 4.47 -7.36
N VAL A 124 -5.22 4.39 -7.72
CA VAL A 124 -4.81 4.05 -9.08
C VAL A 124 -3.96 2.77 -9.11
N THR A 125 -3.96 2.10 -10.26
CA THR A 125 -3.02 1.01 -10.55
C THR A 125 -2.39 1.20 -11.93
N GLY A 126 -1.17 0.65 -12.13
CA GLY A 126 -0.36 0.82 -13.35
C GLY A 126 1.08 1.28 -13.05
N GLY A 127 1.39 1.62 -11.78
CA GLY A 127 2.72 2.03 -11.33
C GLY A 127 3.21 3.34 -11.95
N GLU A 128 4.48 3.67 -11.71
CA GLU A 128 5.11 4.90 -12.21
C GLU A 128 5.07 4.98 -13.74
N SER A 129 5.35 3.89 -14.43
CA SER A 129 5.33 3.84 -15.90
C SER A 129 3.94 4.18 -16.46
N GLY A 130 2.87 3.68 -15.83
CA GLY A 130 1.50 4.01 -16.19
C GLY A 130 1.16 5.47 -15.90
N ALA A 131 1.66 6.03 -14.79
CA ALA A 131 1.49 7.44 -14.46
C ALA A 131 2.18 8.36 -15.48
N ILE A 132 3.42 8.05 -15.85
CA ILE A 132 4.17 8.79 -16.87
C ILE A 132 3.48 8.70 -18.24
N ALA A 133 3.00 7.52 -18.61
CA ALA A 133 2.35 7.29 -19.92
C ALA A 133 0.89 7.78 -19.99
N GLY A 134 0.27 8.17 -18.87
CA GLY A 134 -1.16 8.52 -18.82
C GLY A 134 -2.09 7.32 -19.05
N THR A 135 -1.66 6.12 -18.68
CA THR A 135 -2.35 4.86 -18.95
C THR A 135 -2.80 4.12 -17.69
N LEU A 136 -2.91 4.84 -16.57
CA LEU A 136 -3.37 4.25 -15.31
C LEU A 136 -4.80 3.69 -15.42
N THR A 137 -5.15 2.82 -14.51
CA THR A 137 -6.54 2.52 -14.19
C THR A 137 -6.92 3.27 -12.92
N ALA A 138 -7.90 4.14 -13.01
CA ALA A 138 -8.54 4.82 -11.89
C ALA A 138 -9.62 3.90 -11.29
N ILE A 139 -9.56 3.66 -9.99
CA ILE A 139 -10.44 2.73 -9.27
C ILE A 139 -11.34 3.57 -8.36
N VAL A 140 -12.54 3.88 -8.82
CA VAL A 140 -13.37 4.94 -8.25
C VAL A 140 -14.41 4.39 -7.28
N GLY A 141 -14.43 4.89 -6.04
CA GLY A 141 -15.45 4.61 -5.03
C GLY A 141 -16.67 5.54 -5.16
N ALA A 142 -17.21 5.70 -6.36
CA ALA A 142 -18.38 6.51 -6.66
C ALA A 142 -19.10 5.97 -7.91
N THR A 143 -20.32 6.47 -8.18
CA THR A 143 -21.07 6.09 -9.38
C THR A 143 -20.57 6.82 -10.64
N GLU A 144 -20.88 6.30 -11.81
CA GLU A 144 -20.62 6.98 -13.09
C GLU A 144 -21.26 8.38 -13.16
N ASN A 145 -22.41 8.57 -12.52
CA ASN A 145 -23.10 9.87 -12.47
C ASN A 145 -22.35 10.86 -11.59
N ASP A 146 -21.79 10.40 -10.48
CA ASP A 146 -21.05 11.26 -9.54
C ASP A 146 -19.76 11.79 -10.17
N ILE A 147 -19.08 10.97 -10.95
CA ILE A 147 -17.83 11.37 -11.64
C ILE A 147 -18.06 12.13 -12.94
N ALA A 148 -19.28 12.17 -13.49
CA ALA A 148 -19.54 12.79 -14.77
C ALA A 148 -18.95 14.21 -14.92
N PRO A 149 -18.98 15.11 -13.91
CA PRO A 149 -18.39 16.43 -14.02
C PRO A 149 -16.85 16.44 -14.11
N VAL A 150 -16.19 15.41 -13.63
CA VAL A 150 -14.72 15.30 -13.52
C VAL A 150 -14.12 14.20 -14.41
N ARG A 151 -14.97 13.45 -15.12
CA ARG A 151 -14.57 12.31 -15.96
C ARG A 151 -13.49 12.69 -16.98
N ASP A 152 -13.64 13.84 -17.63
CA ASP A 152 -12.68 14.32 -18.62
C ASP A 152 -11.30 14.60 -17.99
N ILE A 153 -11.27 15.04 -16.73
CA ILE A 153 -10.01 15.24 -15.98
C ILE A 153 -9.38 13.88 -15.67
N LEU A 154 -10.15 12.93 -15.15
CA LEU A 154 -9.67 11.57 -14.88
C LEU A 154 -9.09 10.91 -16.13
N SER A 155 -9.73 11.11 -17.27
CA SER A 155 -9.31 10.55 -18.56
C SER A 155 -7.99 11.13 -19.09
N THR A 156 -7.47 12.22 -18.51
CA THR A 156 -6.16 12.79 -18.91
C THR A 156 -4.99 11.89 -18.49
N PHE A 157 -5.13 11.11 -17.41
CA PHE A 157 -4.06 10.28 -16.84
C PHE A 157 -4.46 8.80 -16.69
N ALA A 158 -5.72 8.46 -16.90
CA ALA A 158 -6.23 7.10 -16.78
C ALA A 158 -6.86 6.62 -18.09
N ALA A 159 -6.32 5.54 -18.66
CA ALA A 159 -6.88 4.87 -19.84
C ALA A 159 -8.16 4.10 -19.49
N ASN A 160 -8.27 3.64 -18.25
CA ASN A 160 -9.45 2.94 -17.75
C ASN A 160 -9.96 3.62 -16.47
N ILE A 161 -11.28 3.74 -16.37
CA ILE A 161 -11.95 4.26 -15.17
C ILE A 161 -12.97 3.19 -14.76
N CYS A 162 -12.78 2.62 -13.56
CA CYS A 162 -13.62 1.55 -13.02
C CYS A 162 -14.37 2.08 -11.79
N CYS A 163 -15.68 2.28 -11.92
CA CYS A 163 -16.53 2.73 -10.83
C CYS A 163 -17.06 1.55 -10.00
N PHE A 164 -16.90 1.66 -8.67
CA PHE A 164 -17.37 0.69 -7.68
C PHE A 164 -18.37 1.39 -6.75
N ASP A 165 -19.53 1.68 -7.21
CA ASP A 165 -20.67 2.39 -6.64
C ASP A 165 -20.68 2.53 -5.09
N GLY A 166 -19.97 3.53 -4.55
CA GLY A 166 -19.99 3.89 -3.15
C GLY A 166 -18.62 4.17 -2.53
N ALA A 167 -18.59 5.08 -1.56
CA ALA A 167 -17.40 5.49 -0.84
C ALA A 167 -16.69 4.32 -0.15
N GLY A 168 -15.37 4.29 -0.23
CA GLY A 168 -14.50 3.23 0.28
C GLY A 168 -14.42 1.99 -0.61
N LYS A 169 -15.30 1.83 -1.62
CA LYS A 169 -15.24 0.67 -2.51
C LYS A 169 -14.10 0.74 -3.52
N GLY A 170 -13.66 1.93 -3.90
CA GLY A 170 -12.43 2.12 -4.67
C GLY A 170 -11.22 1.63 -3.90
N GLN A 171 -11.11 1.99 -2.61
CA GLN A 171 -10.05 1.49 -1.74
C GLN A 171 -10.13 -0.03 -1.56
N ALA A 172 -11.30 -0.60 -1.29
CA ALA A 172 -11.46 -2.04 -1.16
C ALA A 172 -11.04 -2.78 -2.45
N ALA A 173 -11.42 -2.27 -3.63
CA ALA A 173 -10.99 -2.83 -4.91
C ALA A 173 -9.48 -2.68 -5.13
N LYS A 174 -8.90 -1.56 -4.71
CA LYS A 174 -7.44 -1.38 -4.74
C LYS A 174 -6.73 -2.37 -3.81
N LEU A 175 -7.22 -2.58 -2.60
CA LEU A 175 -6.64 -3.57 -1.68
C LEU A 175 -6.74 -4.99 -2.26
N ALA A 176 -7.84 -5.36 -2.92
CA ALA A 176 -7.95 -6.63 -3.64
C ALA A 176 -6.88 -6.75 -4.76
N ASN A 177 -6.61 -5.64 -5.50
CA ASN A 177 -5.50 -5.61 -6.46
C ASN A 177 -4.15 -5.84 -5.76
N GLN A 178 -3.91 -5.24 -4.60
CA GLN A 178 -2.64 -5.39 -3.86
C GLN A 178 -2.45 -6.81 -3.32
N VAL A 179 -3.51 -7.45 -2.83
CA VAL A 179 -3.51 -8.88 -2.45
C VAL A 179 -3.09 -9.76 -3.65
N SER A 180 -3.70 -9.53 -4.82
CA SER A 180 -3.35 -10.25 -6.04
C SER A 180 -1.89 -9.98 -6.46
N LEU A 181 -1.43 -8.73 -6.39
CA LEU A 181 -0.04 -8.37 -6.70
C LEU A 181 0.93 -9.06 -5.74
N GLY A 182 0.63 -9.11 -4.43
CA GLY A 182 1.46 -9.78 -3.44
C GLY A 182 1.73 -11.23 -3.80
N ALA A 183 0.69 -11.99 -4.10
CA ALA A 183 0.81 -13.38 -4.54
C ALA A 183 1.61 -13.52 -5.86
N CYS A 184 1.42 -12.60 -6.81
CA CYS A 184 2.20 -12.59 -8.06
C CYS A 184 3.69 -12.31 -7.83
N MET A 185 4.03 -11.43 -6.88
CA MET A 185 5.42 -11.10 -6.55
C MET A 185 6.14 -12.27 -5.88
N VAL A 186 5.47 -12.94 -4.94
CA VAL A 186 6.01 -14.17 -4.31
C VAL A 186 6.21 -15.25 -5.36
N GLY A 187 5.19 -15.54 -6.17
CA GLY A 187 5.30 -16.56 -7.21
C GLY A 187 6.36 -16.26 -8.27
N MET A 188 6.62 -14.98 -8.56
CA MET A 188 7.74 -14.57 -9.44
C MET A 188 9.09 -14.88 -8.79
N ALA A 189 9.27 -14.51 -7.53
CA ALA A 189 10.53 -14.69 -6.80
C ALA A 189 10.84 -16.20 -6.61
N ASP A 190 9.86 -16.98 -6.15
CA ASP A 190 9.96 -18.43 -6.01
C ASP A 190 10.34 -19.11 -7.32
N ALA A 191 9.66 -18.75 -8.42
CA ALA A 191 9.90 -19.37 -9.72
C ALA A 191 11.31 -19.07 -10.26
N LEU A 192 11.80 -17.84 -10.08
CA LEU A 192 13.17 -17.47 -10.51
C LEU A 192 14.21 -18.15 -9.64
N ALA A 193 14.03 -18.21 -8.32
CA ALA A 193 14.94 -18.91 -7.41
C ALA A 193 14.97 -20.42 -7.69
N PHE A 194 13.82 -21.05 -7.93
CA PHE A 194 13.76 -22.46 -8.32
C PHE A 194 14.47 -22.74 -9.64
N ALA A 195 14.28 -21.85 -10.63
CA ALA A 195 14.95 -21.98 -11.94
C ALA A 195 16.47 -21.87 -11.80
N GLU A 196 16.95 -20.91 -11.00
CA GLU A 196 18.38 -20.72 -10.73
C GLU A 196 18.99 -21.94 -10.04
N LEU A 197 18.37 -22.44 -8.97
CA LEU A 197 18.78 -23.66 -8.27
C LEU A 197 18.82 -24.88 -9.20
N SER A 198 17.91 -24.95 -10.16
CA SER A 198 17.83 -26.04 -11.15
C SER A 198 18.79 -25.88 -12.33
N GLY A 199 19.62 -24.85 -12.37
CA GLY A 199 20.55 -24.56 -13.46
C GLY A 199 19.87 -24.19 -14.79
N LEU A 200 18.64 -23.69 -14.75
CA LEU A 200 17.89 -23.27 -15.94
C LEU A 200 18.30 -21.86 -16.37
N ASP A 201 18.19 -21.59 -17.67
CA ASP A 201 18.30 -20.23 -18.20
C ASP A 201 17.10 -19.41 -17.72
N LEU A 202 17.36 -18.37 -16.93
CA LEU A 202 16.32 -17.57 -16.25
C LEU A 202 15.43 -16.82 -17.25
N GLU A 203 16.01 -16.25 -18.31
CA GLU A 203 15.22 -15.54 -19.31
C GLU A 203 14.34 -16.49 -20.14
N LYS A 204 14.84 -17.66 -20.53
CA LYS A 204 14.03 -18.69 -21.19
C LYS A 204 12.90 -19.18 -20.29
N THR A 205 13.19 -19.37 -19.00
CA THR A 205 12.19 -19.79 -18.01
C THR A 205 11.10 -18.72 -17.89
N ARG A 206 11.50 -17.45 -17.78
CA ARG A 206 10.57 -16.31 -17.76
C ARG A 206 9.66 -16.29 -18.99
N GLN A 207 10.25 -16.41 -20.19
CA GLN A 207 9.50 -16.42 -21.45
C GLN A 207 8.53 -17.61 -21.54
N MET A 208 8.94 -18.78 -21.09
CA MET A 208 8.09 -19.96 -21.02
C MET A 208 6.90 -19.73 -20.08
N ILE A 209 7.12 -19.15 -18.90
CA ILE A 209 6.03 -18.81 -17.94
C ILE A 209 5.07 -17.79 -18.56
N LEU A 210 5.58 -16.76 -19.24
CA LEU A 210 4.74 -15.74 -19.91
C LEU A 210 3.91 -16.32 -21.05
N GLY A 211 4.35 -17.40 -21.67
CA GLY A 211 3.58 -18.12 -22.70
C GLY A 211 2.48 -19.03 -22.14
N GLY A 212 2.41 -19.21 -20.83
CA GLY A 212 1.51 -20.14 -20.14
C GLY A 212 0.53 -19.45 -19.19
N THR A 213 -0.18 -20.28 -18.43
CA THR A 213 -1.17 -19.82 -17.43
C THR A 213 -0.54 -19.21 -16.18
N GLY A 214 0.74 -19.45 -15.95
CA GLY A 214 1.50 -18.86 -14.84
C GLY A 214 1.93 -17.41 -15.05
N LYS A 215 1.56 -16.78 -16.16
CA LYS A 215 1.93 -15.39 -16.45
C LYS A 215 1.32 -14.43 -15.43
N SER A 216 2.07 -13.38 -15.10
CA SER A 216 1.62 -12.28 -14.27
C SER A 216 2.28 -10.97 -14.72
N GLY A 217 1.70 -9.83 -14.33
CA GLY A 217 2.32 -8.52 -14.54
C GLY A 217 3.67 -8.39 -13.83
N ALA A 218 3.86 -9.05 -12.69
CA ALA A 218 5.15 -9.14 -12.00
C ALA A 218 6.20 -9.84 -12.87
N MET A 219 5.88 -11.03 -13.38
CA MET A 219 6.77 -11.79 -14.27
C MET A 219 7.09 -11.06 -15.58
N GLU A 220 6.12 -10.29 -16.11
CA GLU A 220 6.29 -9.53 -17.35
C GLU A 220 7.17 -8.30 -17.17
N SER A 221 6.87 -7.45 -16.17
CA SER A 221 7.40 -6.10 -16.07
C SER A 221 8.49 -5.93 -15.00
N LEU A 222 8.50 -6.76 -13.94
CA LEU A 222 9.40 -6.63 -12.80
C LEU A 222 10.50 -7.68 -12.79
N ALA A 223 10.24 -8.91 -13.26
CA ALA A 223 11.26 -9.93 -13.37
C ALA A 223 12.50 -9.50 -14.20
N PRO A 224 12.37 -8.82 -15.35
CA PRO A 224 13.55 -8.33 -16.09
C PRO A 224 14.42 -7.41 -15.25
N LYS A 225 13.81 -6.49 -14.50
CA LYS A 225 14.53 -5.57 -13.60
C LYS A 225 15.28 -6.33 -12.51
N ALA A 226 14.63 -7.31 -11.89
CA ALA A 226 15.24 -8.15 -10.87
C ALA A 226 16.42 -8.97 -11.40
N LEU A 227 16.30 -9.51 -12.61
CA LEU A 227 17.38 -10.25 -13.29
C LEU A 227 18.57 -9.35 -13.64
N ASP A 228 18.31 -8.09 -13.99
CA ASP A 228 19.34 -7.08 -14.27
C ASP A 228 19.91 -6.45 -12.97
N GLY A 229 19.44 -6.81 -11.78
CA GLY A 229 19.83 -6.20 -10.51
C GLY A 229 19.35 -4.74 -10.36
N ASP A 230 18.37 -4.31 -11.15
CA ASP A 230 17.77 -2.97 -11.03
C ASP A 230 16.63 -2.99 -10.00
N TYR A 231 16.96 -2.56 -8.78
CA TYR A 231 16.03 -2.44 -7.67
C TYR A 231 15.52 -1.00 -7.46
N LYS A 232 15.69 -0.12 -8.45
CA LYS A 232 15.12 1.23 -8.37
C LYS A 232 13.60 1.18 -8.27
N PRO A 233 13.00 1.98 -7.38
CA PRO A 233 11.57 1.91 -7.09
C PRO A 233 10.72 2.56 -8.18
N GLY A 234 9.89 1.78 -8.87
CA GLY A 234 8.65 2.27 -9.48
C GLY A 234 7.47 2.19 -8.49
N PHE A 235 7.60 1.30 -7.48
CA PHE A 235 6.74 1.19 -6.31
C PHE A 235 7.60 0.70 -5.14
N MET A 236 7.67 1.49 -4.06
CA MET A 236 8.55 1.22 -2.92
C MET A 236 8.01 0.08 -2.05
N VAL A 237 8.93 -0.70 -1.49
CA VAL A 237 8.65 -1.77 -0.52
C VAL A 237 7.83 -1.25 0.66
N GLU A 238 8.21 -0.15 1.30
CA GLU A 238 7.49 0.43 2.45
C GLU A 238 6.02 0.75 2.15
N HIS A 239 5.71 1.23 0.94
CA HIS A 239 4.33 1.51 0.54
C HIS A 239 3.56 0.23 0.22
N PHE A 240 4.25 -0.81 -0.28
CA PHE A 240 3.60 -2.09 -0.53
C PHE A 240 3.30 -2.82 0.78
N ILE A 241 4.20 -2.80 1.77
CA ILE A 241 3.94 -3.29 3.13
C ILE A 241 2.72 -2.60 3.73
N LYS A 242 2.66 -1.27 3.63
CA LYS A 242 1.49 -0.51 4.06
C LYS A 242 0.20 -1.01 3.40
N ASP A 243 0.20 -1.20 2.09
CA ASP A 243 -0.97 -1.64 1.34
C ASP A 243 -1.41 -3.06 1.75
N LEU A 244 -0.46 -4.00 1.92
CA LEU A 244 -0.74 -5.35 2.39
C LEU A 244 -1.28 -5.34 3.83
N ARG A 245 -0.70 -4.53 4.71
CA ARG A 245 -1.18 -4.38 6.10
C ARG A 245 -2.62 -3.86 6.14
N LEU A 246 -2.96 -2.89 5.31
CA LEU A 246 -4.34 -2.40 5.19
C LEU A 246 -5.30 -3.50 4.71
N ALA A 247 -4.86 -4.31 3.74
CA ALA A 247 -5.68 -5.40 3.21
C ALA A 247 -5.89 -6.51 4.25
N LEU A 248 -4.84 -6.90 4.97
CA LEU A 248 -4.88 -7.90 6.02
C LEU A 248 -5.78 -7.44 7.18
N ALA A 249 -5.59 -6.22 7.69
CA ALA A 249 -6.43 -5.66 8.73
C ALA A 249 -7.90 -5.59 8.31
N TYR A 250 -8.19 -5.14 7.08
CA TYR A 250 -9.55 -5.09 6.55
C TYR A 250 -10.21 -6.47 6.45
N ALA A 251 -9.43 -7.50 6.12
CA ALA A 251 -9.91 -8.89 6.03
C ALA A 251 -10.12 -9.50 7.42
N ASP A 252 -9.19 -9.26 8.35
CA ASP A 252 -9.24 -9.76 9.74
C ASP A 252 -10.47 -9.24 10.48
N ASP A 253 -10.78 -7.96 10.40
CA ASP A 253 -12.01 -7.34 10.91
C ASP A 253 -13.30 -8.03 10.41
N ARG A 254 -13.20 -8.85 9.36
CA ARG A 254 -14.30 -9.57 8.69
C ARG A 254 -14.14 -11.07 8.75
N GLU A 255 -13.27 -11.56 9.62
CA GLU A 255 -13.00 -12.99 9.84
C GLU A 255 -12.58 -13.73 8.56
N LEU A 256 -11.86 -13.03 7.64
CA LEU A 256 -11.35 -13.62 6.40
C LEU A 256 -9.84 -13.75 6.43
N ALA A 257 -9.31 -14.98 6.46
CA ALA A 257 -7.88 -15.23 6.30
C ALA A 257 -7.44 -15.08 4.83
N LEU A 258 -6.30 -14.40 4.63
CA LEU A 258 -5.67 -14.19 3.31
C LEU A 258 -4.23 -14.76 3.30
N PRO A 259 -4.02 -16.07 3.35
CA PRO A 259 -2.71 -16.68 3.57
C PRO A 259 -1.67 -16.27 2.49
N GLY A 260 -2.08 -16.06 1.24
CA GLY A 260 -1.16 -15.60 0.19
C GLY A 260 -0.69 -14.16 0.38
N ALA A 261 -1.53 -13.28 0.92
CA ALA A 261 -1.16 -11.91 1.26
C ALA A 261 -0.30 -11.87 2.52
N ASP A 262 -0.55 -12.73 3.47
CA ASP A 262 0.20 -12.87 4.71
C ASP A 262 1.65 -13.31 4.45
N VAL A 263 1.84 -14.33 3.63
CA VAL A 263 3.18 -14.74 3.16
C VAL A 263 3.90 -13.58 2.44
N ALA A 264 3.21 -12.87 1.55
CA ALA A 264 3.79 -11.72 0.87
C ALA A 264 4.19 -10.62 1.87
N PHE A 265 3.31 -10.30 2.82
CA PHE A 265 3.59 -9.32 3.87
C PHE A 265 4.85 -9.71 4.66
N THR A 266 4.94 -10.96 5.14
CA THR A 266 6.08 -11.47 5.89
C THR A 266 7.40 -11.30 5.12
N LEU A 267 7.43 -11.68 3.84
CA LEU A 267 8.64 -11.56 3.02
C LEU A 267 9.04 -10.08 2.79
N TYR A 268 8.08 -9.21 2.57
CA TYR A 268 8.38 -7.78 2.42
C TYR A 268 8.80 -7.12 3.73
N ASP A 269 8.23 -7.53 4.86
CA ASP A 269 8.65 -7.07 6.19
C ASP A 269 10.09 -7.51 6.49
N MET A 270 10.47 -8.75 6.15
CA MET A 270 11.86 -9.19 6.21
C MET A 270 12.78 -8.32 5.33
N LEU A 271 12.35 -8.00 4.11
CA LEU A 271 13.12 -7.15 3.20
C LEU A 271 13.28 -5.72 3.76
N ASP A 272 12.27 -5.17 4.40
CA ASP A 272 12.33 -3.88 5.08
C ASP A 272 13.32 -3.92 6.25
N ALA A 273 13.25 -4.95 7.09
CA ALA A 273 14.10 -5.14 8.25
C ALA A 273 15.61 -5.18 7.91
N ILE A 274 15.96 -5.63 6.71
CA ILE A 274 17.36 -5.64 6.23
C ILE A 274 17.73 -4.38 5.42
N GLY A 275 16.88 -3.34 5.43
CA GLY A 275 17.15 -2.04 4.81
C GLY A 275 16.50 -1.81 3.44
N GLY A 276 15.60 -2.68 3.00
CA GLY A 276 14.99 -2.64 1.67
C GLY A 276 13.83 -1.67 1.49
N ALA A 277 13.40 -0.93 2.53
CA ALA A 277 12.23 -0.03 2.51
C ALA A 277 12.08 0.83 1.26
N LYS A 278 13.16 1.43 0.80
CA LYS A 278 13.20 2.37 -0.33
C LYS A 278 13.46 1.72 -1.68
N LEU A 279 13.69 0.42 -1.71
CA LEU A 279 13.85 -0.32 -2.96
C LEU A 279 12.51 -0.56 -3.65
N GLY A 280 12.56 -0.93 -4.93
CA GLY A 280 11.40 -1.38 -5.68
C GLY A 280 10.94 -2.76 -5.23
N THR A 281 9.64 -3.05 -5.36
CA THR A 281 9.06 -4.33 -4.92
C THR A 281 9.70 -5.57 -5.55
N GLN A 282 10.35 -5.45 -6.71
CA GLN A 282 11.13 -6.54 -7.32
C GLN A 282 12.34 -6.98 -6.49
N ALA A 283 12.77 -6.17 -5.51
CA ALA A 283 13.86 -6.53 -4.60
C ALA A 283 13.54 -7.73 -3.70
N ILE A 284 12.29 -8.21 -3.63
CA ILE A 284 11.93 -9.46 -2.95
C ILE A 284 12.80 -10.63 -3.43
N THR A 285 13.27 -10.64 -4.68
CA THR A 285 14.16 -11.68 -5.22
C THR A 285 15.50 -11.76 -4.50
N VAL A 286 15.93 -10.69 -3.82
CA VAL A 286 17.21 -10.68 -3.06
C VAL A 286 17.15 -11.60 -1.84
N LEU A 287 15.97 -11.84 -1.30
CA LEU A 287 15.78 -12.76 -0.15
C LEU A 287 16.18 -14.22 -0.47
N TYR A 288 16.27 -14.57 -1.75
CA TYR A 288 16.63 -15.91 -2.23
C TYR A 288 18.09 -16.00 -2.68
N LYS A 289 18.86 -14.91 -2.60
CA LYS A 289 20.25 -14.84 -3.04
C LYS A 289 21.22 -15.01 -1.88
N GLU A 290 22.49 -15.24 -2.20
CA GLU A 290 23.55 -15.27 -1.21
C GLU A 290 23.72 -13.90 -0.53
N GLU A 291 24.23 -13.89 0.71
CA GLU A 291 24.42 -12.66 1.50
C GLU A 291 25.27 -11.60 0.75
N ALA A 292 26.25 -12.05 -0.04
CA ALA A 292 27.10 -11.15 -0.83
C ALA A 292 26.28 -10.33 -1.86
N ASP A 293 25.26 -10.93 -2.47
CA ASP A 293 24.37 -10.26 -3.42
C ASP A 293 23.43 -9.29 -2.71
N ALA A 294 22.97 -9.64 -1.52
CA ALA A 294 22.18 -8.76 -0.67
C ALA A 294 22.98 -7.50 -0.28
N ILE A 295 24.24 -7.67 0.15
CA ILE A 295 25.16 -6.57 0.45
C ILE A 295 25.38 -5.68 -0.79
N ALA A 296 25.55 -6.28 -1.97
CA ALA A 296 25.70 -5.53 -3.22
C ALA A 296 24.45 -4.70 -3.57
N ALA A 297 23.27 -5.15 -3.15
CA ALA A 297 22.01 -4.42 -3.26
C ALA A 297 21.82 -3.35 -2.15
N GLY A 298 22.77 -3.23 -1.22
CA GLY A 298 22.70 -2.29 -0.09
C GLY A 298 21.89 -2.80 1.09
N LEU A 299 21.69 -4.10 1.19
CA LEU A 299 20.95 -4.77 2.26
C LEU A 299 21.91 -5.39 3.28
N ASP A 300 21.47 -5.49 4.54
CA ASP A 300 22.28 -5.98 5.65
C ASP A 300 21.49 -6.97 6.52
N TRP A 301 21.73 -8.26 6.30
CA TRP A 301 21.09 -9.35 7.04
C TRP A 301 21.38 -9.32 8.56
N SER A 302 22.45 -8.65 9.01
CA SER A 302 22.74 -8.52 10.43
C SER A 302 21.70 -7.66 11.18
N GLN A 303 20.90 -6.90 10.45
CA GLN A 303 19.80 -6.09 10.99
C GLN A 303 18.53 -6.89 11.24
N TYR A 304 18.38 -8.08 10.64
CA TYR A 304 17.19 -8.90 10.82
C TYR A 304 17.10 -9.45 12.25
N ARG A 305 15.97 -9.20 12.90
CA ARG A 305 15.64 -9.68 14.25
C ARG A 305 14.32 -10.43 14.18
N PRO A 306 14.34 -11.76 14.02
CA PRO A 306 13.10 -12.56 13.85
C PRO A 306 12.14 -12.43 15.05
N GLU A 307 12.65 -12.12 16.23
CA GLU A 307 11.85 -11.99 17.45
C GLU A 307 10.99 -10.70 17.46
N GLU A 308 11.38 -9.68 16.68
CA GLU A 308 10.67 -8.40 16.60
C GLU A 308 9.60 -8.39 15.49
N HIS A 309 9.72 -9.28 14.50
CA HIS A 309 8.88 -9.32 13.30
C HIS A 309 7.82 -10.43 13.29
N GLY A 310 7.77 -11.30 14.30
CA GLY A 310 6.83 -12.43 14.40
C GLY A 310 5.80 -12.31 15.52
N ALA A 311 5.85 -11.29 16.33
CA ALA A 311 4.90 -11.12 17.43
C ALA A 311 3.67 -10.32 16.97
N HIS A 312 2.71 -10.96 16.30
CA HIS A 312 1.34 -10.66 16.64
C HIS A 312 1.21 -11.00 18.13
N GLU A 313 1.09 -9.98 18.96
CA GLU A 313 0.64 -10.16 20.34
C GLU A 313 -0.77 -10.80 20.29
N GLU A 314 -0.84 -12.11 20.13
CA GLU A 314 -1.94 -12.83 20.73
C GLU A 314 -1.74 -12.62 22.22
N GLY A 315 -2.45 -11.64 22.73
CA GLY A 315 -2.48 -11.37 24.15
C GLY A 315 -2.85 -12.67 24.85
N CYS A 316 -1.87 -13.27 25.54
CA CYS A 316 -2.14 -14.31 26.50
C CYS A 316 -3.13 -13.68 27.49
N GLY A 317 -4.40 -14.10 27.42
CA GLY A 317 -5.46 -13.65 28.31
C GLY A 317 -5.28 -14.19 29.73
N CYS A 318 -4.09 -14.04 30.30
CA CYS A 318 -3.81 -14.25 31.71
C CYS A 318 -4.35 -13.02 32.44
N GLY A 319 -5.60 -13.11 32.89
CA GLY A 319 -6.24 -12.10 33.72
C GLY A 319 -5.36 -11.73 34.92
N GLU A 320 -5.47 -10.48 35.33
CA GLU A 320 -4.81 -9.88 36.47
C GLU A 320 -4.80 -10.81 37.69
N HIS A 321 -3.68 -11.44 37.94
CA HIS A 321 -3.38 -12.04 39.24
C HIS A 321 -2.06 -11.41 39.77
N GLY A 322 -2.19 -10.82 40.95
CA GLY A 322 -1.20 -10.02 41.63
C GLY A 322 0.17 -10.63 41.71
N GLU A 323 1.10 -9.72 41.91
CA GLU A 323 2.52 -9.79 42.23
C GLU A 323 3.14 -11.19 42.46
N ASP A 324 4.18 -11.50 41.65
CA ASP A 324 5.13 -12.61 41.77
C ASP A 324 4.89 -13.90 40.97
N HIS A 325 4.56 -13.83 39.64
CA HIS A 325 4.79 -14.96 38.75
C HIS A 325 5.29 -14.54 37.37
N GLU A 326 6.56 -14.82 37.10
CA GLU A 326 7.13 -14.78 35.75
C GLU A 326 6.54 -15.96 34.91
N CYS A 327 5.62 -15.68 33.97
CA CYS A 327 5.15 -16.65 33.00
C CYS A 327 6.02 -16.59 31.75
N GLY A 328 6.97 -17.50 31.63
CA GLY A 328 7.78 -17.68 30.44
C GLY A 328 7.09 -18.56 29.39
N CYS A 329 6.16 -18.02 28.62
CA CYS A 329 5.56 -18.73 27.49
C CYS A 329 6.46 -18.62 26.24
N GLY A 330 7.58 -19.34 26.23
CA GLY A 330 8.40 -19.55 25.03
C GLY A 330 8.01 -20.85 24.36
N HIS A 331 7.44 -20.79 23.16
CA HIS A 331 7.23 -21.98 22.34
C HIS A 331 8.56 -22.45 21.76
N HIS A 332 9.15 -23.51 22.34
CA HIS A 332 10.18 -24.30 21.70
C HIS A 332 9.58 -25.60 21.15
N TYR A 333 9.67 -25.76 19.83
CA TYR A 333 9.50 -27.09 19.19
C TYR A 333 10.79 -27.89 19.43
N GLY A 334 10.78 -28.80 20.38
CA GLY A 334 11.81 -29.80 20.61
C GLY A 334 11.17 -30.98 21.30
N GLU A 335 11.56 -32.20 20.90
CA GLU A 335 11.12 -33.47 21.48
C GLU A 335 11.63 -33.52 22.92
N ASP A 336 10.84 -33.12 23.87
CA ASP A 336 10.82 -33.48 25.29
C ASP A 336 10.07 -32.35 26.03
N HIS A 337 8.77 -32.54 26.23
CA HIS A 337 7.94 -31.61 26.97
C HIS A 337 8.14 -31.74 28.48
N GLU A 338 8.99 -30.95 29.07
CA GLU A 338 8.86 -30.57 30.47
C GLU A 338 8.15 -29.22 30.55
N CYS A 339 6.85 -29.22 30.71
CA CYS A 339 6.08 -28.04 31.10
C CYS A 339 6.30 -27.74 32.57
N CYS A 340 6.77 -26.52 32.85
CA CYS A 340 6.78 -25.86 34.15
C CYS A 340 7.58 -26.63 35.25
N GLY A 341 8.70 -26.09 35.65
CA GLY A 341 9.59 -26.59 36.71
C GLY A 341 8.83 -26.99 37.98
N GLY A 342 9.13 -28.20 38.41
CA GLY A 342 8.46 -28.98 39.41
C GLY A 342 8.01 -28.28 40.67
N HIS A 343 6.73 -28.34 40.91
CA HIS A 343 6.16 -28.46 42.26
C HIS A 343 4.97 -29.43 42.16
N GLY A 344 4.95 -30.37 43.17
CA GLY A 344 4.01 -31.50 43.22
C GLY A 344 2.55 -31.04 43.17
N HIS A 345 1.80 -31.73 42.34
CA HIS A 345 0.35 -31.58 42.25
C HIS A 345 -0.33 -32.36 43.38
N ASP A 346 -0.88 -31.60 44.33
CA ASP A 346 -2.12 -31.98 45.02
C ASP A 346 -3.05 -30.78 44.86
N ASP A 347 -4.27 -31.07 44.44
CA ASP A 347 -5.41 -30.15 44.16
C ASP A 347 -5.57 -29.68 42.72
N GLY A 348 -6.44 -30.38 42.06
CA GLY A 348 -7.32 -30.22 40.88
C GLY A 348 -7.39 -28.83 40.17
N HIS A 349 -6.31 -28.34 39.59
CA HIS A 349 -6.38 -27.20 38.68
C HIS A 349 -6.11 -27.61 37.24
N GLU A 350 -7.05 -27.26 36.35
CA GLU A 350 -6.93 -27.46 34.90
C GLU A 350 -5.76 -26.68 34.31
N CYS A 351 -4.90 -27.37 33.58
CA CYS A 351 -3.80 -26.74 32.84
C CYS A 351 -4.36 -26.01 31.62
N CYS A 352 -3.94 -24.77 31.40
CA CYS A 352 -4.36 -23.91 30.28
C CYS A 352 -3.99 -24.44 28.89
N CYS A 353 -3.34 -25.60 28.78
CA CYS A 353 -2.99 -26.24 27.50
C CYS A 353 -4.01 -27.32 27.03
N GLY A 354 -5.17 -27.45 27.67
CA GLY A 354 -6.31 -28.24 27.14
C GLY A 354 -6.13 -29.74 27.03
N HIS A 355 -5.18 -30.37 27.75
CA HIS A 355 -5.04 -31.83 27.80
C HIS A 355 -5.63 -32.38 29.09
N HIS A 356 -6.77 -33.06 28.93
CA HIS A 356 -7.34 -33.93 29.94
C HIS A 356 -6.45 -35.17 30.10
N HIS A 357 -5.88 -35.38 31.28
CA HIS A 357 -5.42 -36.70 31.71
C HIS A 357 -6.60 -37.40 32.44
N GLY A 358 -7.28 -38.27 31.73
CA GLY A 358 -8.15 -39.27 32.33
C GLY A 358 -7.36 -40.55 32.54
N GLU A 359 -7.37 -41.03 33.79
CA GLU A 359 -6.98 -42.34 34.37
C GLU A 359 -5.81 -43.08 33.71
#